data_3c109fe3ac11c5cde12ba8c67f4726b4
#
_entry.id   3c109fe3ac11c5cde12ba8c67f4726b4
#
_cell.length_a   1.000
_cell.length_b   1.000
_cell.length_c   1.000
_cell.angle_alpha   90.00
_cell.angle_beta   90.00
_cell.angle_gamma   90.00
#
_symmetry.space_group_name_H-M   'P 1'
#
loop_
_entity.id
_entity.type
_entity.pdbx_description
1 polymer ?
#
loop_
_entity_poly.entity_id
_entity_poly.type
_entity_poly.pdbx_seq_one_letter_code
_entity_poly.pdbx_strand_id
1 'polypeptide(L)'
;VDVPYPVAHTELLAAIAAQGVLVSEWPPGRHVSRLRFLVRNRVIAALATGTLVVEAGQRSGALSTARHARDLGRRLMAVPGPITSDLSAGCHHIIREWQAGDGAWPAVRVPSAAWVAGLSALLCRVELGFGWWCGGGRRA
;
A
#
# COMPACT_ATOMS: atom_id res chain seq x y z
N VAL A 1 0.38 13.58 -13.34
CA VAL A 1 0.06 14.57 -12.31
C VAL A 1 -1.08 15.48 -12.75
N ASP A 2 -1.19 15.73 -14.03
CA ASP A 2 -2.19 16.60 -14.68
C ASP A 2 -3.55 15.94 -14.94
N VAL A 3 -3.63 14.61 -14.87
CA VAL A 3 -4.86 13.84 -15.05
C VAL A 3 -5.28 13.22 -13.71
N PRO A 4 -6.28 13.81 -13.01
CA PRO A 4 -6.77 13.26 -11.76
C PRO A 4 -7.43 11.91 -11.97
N TYR A 5 -7.10 10.93 -11.13
CA TYR A 5 -7.75 9.64 -11.13
C TYR A 5 -7.83 9.06 -9.72
N PRO A 6 -9.03 8.59 -9.29
CA PRO A 6 -10.33 8.78 -9.93
C PRO A 6 -10.71 10.26 -10.04
N VAL A 7 -11.58 10.60 -11.00
CA VAL A 7 -12.03 12.00 -11.21
C VAL A 7 -12.66 12.58 -9.96
N ALA A 8 -13.32 11.76 -9.14
CA ALA A 8 -13.87 12.17 -7.85
C ALA A 8 -12.84 12.74 -6.85
N HIS A 9 -11.55 12.50 -7.06
CA HIS A 9 -10.47 12.99 -6.19
C HIS A 9 -9.81 14.28 -6.72
N THR A 10 -10.40 14.96 -7.69
CA THR A 10 -9.84 16.19 -8.28
C THR A 10 -9.60 17.26 -7.23
N GLU A 11 -10.59 17.54 -6.38
CA GLU A 11 -10.49 18.54 -5.30
C GLU A 11 -9.43 18.14 -4.25
N LEU A 12 -9.38 16.86 -3.89
CA LEU A 12 -8.37 16.33 -2.97
C LEU A 12 -6.95 16.52 -3.53
N LEU A 13 -6.74 16.20 -4.80
CA LEU A 13 -5.44 16.36 -5.45
C LEU A 13 -5.05 17.84 -5.55
N ALA A 14 -6.00 18.74 -5.82
CA ALA A 14 -5.78 20.19 -5.82
C ALA A 14 -5.36 20.68 -4.42
N ALA A 15 -6.05 20.23 -3.37
CA ALA A 15 -5.70 20.56 -1.98
C ALA A 15 -4.30 20.05 -1.59
N ILE A 16 -3.94 18.84 -2.00
CA ILE A 16 -2.59 18.29 -1.78
C ILE A 16 -1.55 19.11 -2.53
N ALA A 17 -1.80 19.49 -3.77
CA ALA A 17 -0.88 20.30 -4.57
C ALA A 17 -0.65 21.70 -3.97
N ALA A 18 -1.66 22.26 -3.30
CA ALA A 18 -1.57 23.58 -2.65
C ALA A 18 -0.72 23.57 -1.37
N GLN A 19 -0.63 22.45 -0.67
CA GLN A 19 0.03 22.34 0.65
C GLN A 19 1.17 21.33 0.68
N GLY A 20 1.41 20.62 -0.42
CA GLY A 20 2.38 19.54 -0.49
C GLY A 20 2.91 19.34 -1.90
N VAL A 21 3.24 18.10 -2.24
CA VAL A 21 3.82 17.74 -3.54
C VAL A 21 3.11 16.54 -4.14
N LEU A 22 2.78 16.63 -5.43
CA LEU A 22 2.36 15.50 -6.25
C LEU A 22 3.55 14.99 -7.07
N VAL A 23 3.88 13.72 -6.90
CA VAL A 23 5.01 13.09 -7.59
C VAL A 23 4.50 12.06 -8.60
N SER A 24 5.03 12.09 -9.82
CA SER A 24 4.73 11.11 -10.86
C SER A 24 6.00 10.70 -11.59
N GLU A 25 6.10 9.43 -11.95
CA GLU A 25 7.15 8.93 -12.85
C GLU A 25 6.79 9.12 -14.34
N TRP A 26 5.54 9.48 -14.61
CA TRP A 26 5.06 9.61 -15.98
C TRP A 26 4.94 11.07 -16.39
N PRO A 27 5.34 11.40 -17.62
CA PRO A 27 5.17 12.76 -18.14
C PRO A 27 3.69 13.13 -18.23
N PRO A 28 3.38 14.45 -18.23
CA PRO A 28 2.02 14.95 -18.40
C PRO A 28 1.31 14.37 -19.64
N GLY A 29 -0.03 14.33 -19.61
CA GLY A 29 -0.85 13.82 -20.69
C GLY A 29 -0.94 12.30 -20.81
N ARG A 30 -0.34 11.55 -19.91
CA ARG A 30 -0.40 10.08 -19.95
C ARG A 30 -1.63 9.53 -19.24
N HIS A 31 -2.44 8.77 -19.97
CA HIS A 31 -3.64 8.13 -19.43
C HIS A 31 -3.31 7.09 -18.35
N VAL A 32 -4.22 6.95 -17.41
CA VAL A 32 -4.14 5.95 -16.33
C VAL A 32 -4.26 4.53 -16.89
N SER A 33 -3.45 3.60 -16.40
CA SER A 33 -3.55 2.18 -16.72
C SER A 33 -3.22 1.31 -15.51
N ARG A 34 -3.77 0.09 -15.48
CA ARG A 34 -3.52 -0.87 -14.40
C ARG A 34 -2.03 -1.17 -14.21
N LEU A 35 -1.29 -1.30 -15.30
CA LEU A 35 0.15 -1.57 -15.24
C LEU A 35 0.92 -0.42 -14.59
N ARG A 36 0.53 0.83 -14.85
CA ARG A 36 1.19 2.01 -14.26
C ARG A 36 1.01 2.08 -12.76
N PHE A 37 -0.12 1.64 -12.23
CA PHE A 37 -0.30 1.51 -10.78
C PHE A 37 0.67 0.52 -10.15
N LEU A 38 0.90 -0.61 -10.80
CA LEU A 38 1.84 -1.62 -10.31
C LEU A 38 3.30 -1.12 -10.39
N VAL A 39 3.65 -0.44 -11.49
CA VAL A 39 5.00 0.16 -11.64
C VAL A 39 5.22 1.23 -10.58
N ARG A 40 4.24 2.13 -10.35
CA ARG A 40 4.31 3.18 -9.33
C ARG A 40 4.55 2.64 -7.92
N ASN A 41 4.09 1.43 -7.59
CA ASN A 41 4.21 0.86 -6.25
C ASN A 41 5.66 0.78 -5.75
N ARG A 42 6.64 0.65 -6.65
CA ARG A 42 8.07 0.73 -6.31
C ARG A 42 8.48 2.08 -5.74
N VAL A 43 7.88 3.17 -6.24
CA VAL A 43 8.16 4.53 -5.74
C VAL A 43 7.60 4.70 -4.33
N ILE A 44 6.38 4.21 -4.08
CA ILE A 44 5.77 4.22 -2.74
C ILE A 44 6.68 3.49 -1.75
N ALA A 45 7.13 2.28 -2.10
CA ALA A 45 8.01 1.50 -1.26
C ALA A 45 9.37 2.19 -1.03
N ALA A 46 9.93 2.83 -2.06
CA ALA A 46 11.23 3.49 -1.98
C ALA A 46 11.20 4.77 -1.12
N LEU A 47 10.12 5.54 -1.18
CA LEU A 47 9.96 6.77 -0.40
C LEU A 47 9.59 6.50 1.07
N ALA A 48 9.03 5.32 1.36
CA ALA A 48 8.63 4.96 2.71
C ALA A 48 9.80 4.38 3.52
N THR A 49 9.88 4.72 4.80
CA THR A 49 10.81 4.09 5.75
C THR A 49 10.41 2.64 6.07
N GLY A 50 9.14 2.34 5.97
CA GLY A 50 8.58 1.02 6.14
C GLY A 50 7.20 0.90 5.52
N THR A 51 6.78 -0.31 5.22
CA THR A 51 5.48 -0.64 4.61
C THR A 51 4.69 -1.52 5.56
N LEU A 52 3.47 -1.10 5.88
CA LEU A 52 2.52 -1.90 6.63
C LEU A 52 1.40 -2.38 5.70
N VAL A 53 1.25 -3.69 5.58
CA VAL A 53 0.13 -4.31 4.86
C VAL A 53 -0.96 -4.64 5.87
N VAL A 54 -2.04 -3.87 5.86
CA VAL A 54 -3.17 -4.05 6.79
C VAL A 54 -4.08 -5.18 6.32
N GLU A 55 -4.35 -5.22 5.03
CA GLU A 55 -5.20 -6.22 4.41
C GLU A 55 -4.75 -6.47 2.96
N ALA A 56 -4.67 -7.72 2.56
CA ALA A 56 -4.34 -8.10 1.19
C ALA A 56 -4.85 -9.51 0.88
N GLY A 57 -5.66 -9.65 -0.15
CA GLY A 57 -5.91 -10.95 -0.77
C GLY A 57 -4.70 -11.42 -1.57
N GLN A 58 -4.68 -12.68 -2.00
CA GLN A 58 -3.54 -13.31 -2.70
C GLN A 58 -3.13 -12.59 -3.99
N ARG A 59 -4.04 -11.91 -4.67
CA ARG A 59 -3.81 -11.16 -5.92
C ARG A 59 -3.87 -9.64 -5.73
N SER A 60 -3.71 -9.16 -4.51
CA SER A 60 -3.79 -7.73 -4.18
C SER A 60 -2.58 -6.97 -4.72
N GLY A 61 -2.82 -5.75 -5.20
CA GLY A 61 -1.77 -4.80 -5.55
C GLY A 61 -0.88 -4.40 -4.37
N ALA A 62 -1.39 -4.50 -3.13
CA ALA A 62 -0.61 -4.26 -1.92
C ALA A 62 0.59 -5.22 -1.80
N LEU A 63 0.45 -6.47 -2.27
CA LEU A 63 1.56 -7.42 -2.31
C LEU A 63 2.69 -6.98 -3.27
N SER A 64 2.37 -6.23 -4.33
CA SER A 64 3.39 -5.64 -5.21
C SER A 64 4.22 -4.61 -4.46
N THR A 65 3.57 -3.70 -3.70
CA THR A 65 4.28 -2.72 -2.85
C THR A 65 5.13 -3.42 -1.80
N ALA A 66 4.58 -4.45 -1.16
CA ALA A 66 5.30 -5.24 -0.14
C ALA A 66 6.54 -5.93 -0.71
N ARG A 67 6.48 -6.50 -1.93
CA ARG A 67 7.64 -7.08 -2.61
C ARG A 67 8.71 -6.02 -2.86
N HIS A 68 8.34 -4.87 -3.42
CA HIS A 68 9.30 -3.79 -3.64
C HIS A 68 9.93 -3.30 -2.33
N ALA A 69 9.17 -3.20 -1.24
CA ALA A 69 9.72 -2.84 0.07
C ALA A 69 10.74 -3.87 0.55
N ARG A 70 10.43 -5.16 0.40
CA ARG A 70 11.35 -6.26 0.70
C ARG A 70 12.62 -6.17 -0.14
N ASP A 71 12.47 -6.06 -1.47
CA ASP A 71 13.59 -6.07 -2.42
C ASP A 71 14.51 -4.84 -2.22
N LEU A 72 13.99 -3.75 -1.67
CA LEU A 72 14.73 -2.56 -1.26
C LEU A 72 15.31 -2.64 0.17
N GLY A 73 15.15 -3.75 0.88
CA GLY A 73 15.59 -3.88 2.28
C GLY A 73 14.84 -2.97 3.26
N ARG A 74 13.65 -2.49 2.89
CA ARG A 74 12.82 -1.64 3.76
C ARG A 74 12.07 -2.47 4.79
N ARG A 75 11.73 -1.86 5.92
CA ARG A 75 10.94 -2.52 6.95
C ARG A 75 9.58 -2.91 6.40
N LEU A 76 9.22 -4.17 6.57
CA LEU A 76 7.92 -4.70 6.15
C LEU A 76 7.17 -5.22 7.37
N MET A 77 5.90 -4.87 7.43
CA MET A 77 4.98 -5.28 8.49
C MET A 77 3.68 -5.76 7.84
N ALA A 78 3.03 -6.74 8.46
CA ALA A 78 1.73 -7.22 8.02
C ALA A 78 0.83 -7.50 9.23
N VAL A 79 -0.44 -7.13 9.10
CA VAL A 79 -1.45 -7.40 10.12
C VAL A 79 -2.09 -8.75 9.83
N PRO A 80 -2.03 -9.73 10.75
CA PRO A 80 -2.77 -10.97 10.59
C PRO A 80 -4.27 -10.67 10.76
N GLY A 81 -5.05 -11.00 9.75
CA GLY A 81 -6.50 -10.93 9.84
C GLY A 81 -7.10 -12.31 10.12
N PRO A 82 -8.46 -12.43 10.14
CA PRO A 82 -9.13 -13.71 10.34
C PRO A 82 -8.67 -14.75 9.32
N ILE A 83 -8.40 -15.97 9.78
CA ILE A 83 -7.93 -17.07 8.92
C ILE A 83 -8.96 -17.49 7.87
N THR A 84 -10.23 -17.22 8.15
CA THR A 84 -11.36 -17.51 7.25
C THR A 84 -11.60 -16.44 6.19
N SER A 85 -10.85 -15.33 6.24
CA SER A 85 -11.01 -14.21 5.30
C SER A 85 -10.01 -14.30 4.14
N ASP A 86 -10.51 -14.40 2.92
CA ASP A 86 -9.69 -14.36 1.71
C ASP A 86 -8.89 -13.06 1.58
N LEU A 87 -9.39 -11.98 2.16
CA LEU A 87 -8.71 -10.67 2.18
C LEU A 87 -7.50 -10.64 3.11
N SER A 88 -7.38 -11.59 4.02
CA SER A 88 -6.22 -11.73 4.92
C SER A 88 -5.15 -12.71 4.39
N ALA A 89 -5.48 -13.49 3.37
CA ALA A 89 -4.61 -14.55 2.85
C ALA A 89 -3.24 -14.04 2.39
N GLY A 90 -3.17 -12.85 1.81
CA GLY A 90 -1.92 -12.22 1.41
C GLY A 90 -1.07 -11.78 2.60
N CYS A 91 -1.67 -11.26 3.67
CA CYS A 91 -0.95 -10.92 4.90
C CYS A 91 -0.37 -12.18 5.56
N HIS A 92 -1.15 -13.27 5.63
CA HIS A 92 -0.67 -14.55 6.14
C HIS A 92 0.47 -15.12 5.29
N HIS A 93 0.39 -14.98 3.96
CA HIS A 93 1.46 -15.38 3.06
C HIS A 93 2.76 -14.60 3.34
N ILE A 94 2.68 -13.27 3.46
CA ILE A 94 3.84 -12.43 3.80
C ILE A 94 4.45 -12.89 5.13
N ILE A 95 3.63 -13.05 6.17
CA ILE A 95 4.10 -13.42 7.50
C ILE A 95 4.78 -14.79 7.47
N ARG A 96 4.20 -15.78 6.81
CA ARG A 96 4.69 -17.15 6.80
C ARG A 96 5.91 -17.35 5.91
N GLU A 97 5.82 -16.87 4.66
CA GLU A 97 6.81 -17.19 3.64
C GLU A 97 8.03 -16.26 3.68
N TRP A 98 7.82 -15.00 4.07
CA TRP A 98 8.88 -13.99 4.02
C TRP A 98 9.60 -13.83 5.36
N GLN A 99 9.11 -14.43 6.44
CA GLN A 99 9.86 -14.59 7.68
C GLN A 99 10.86 -15.76 7.63
N ALA A 100 10.56 -16.77 6.83
CA ALA A 100 11.35 -18.01 6.77
C ALA A 100 12.58 -17.91 5.85
N GLY A 101 12.83 -16.78 5.19
CA GLY A 101 13.98 -16.59 4.29
C GLY A 101 15.27 -16.38 5.06
N ASP A 102 16.27 -17.07 4.69
CA ASP A 102 17.75 -17.05 4.86
C ASP A 102 18.45 -15.90 5.61
N GLY A 103 17.80 -15.22 6.53
CA GLY A 103 18.42 -14.26 7.46
C GLY A 103 18.95 -12.95 6.86
N ALA A 104 18.89 -12.78 5.53
CA ALA A 104 19.41 -11.60 4.84
C ALA A 104 18.42 -10.42 4.81
N TRP A 105 17.16 -10.63 5.17
CA TRP A 105 16.11 -9.61 5.08
C TRP A 105 15.55 -9.22 6.45
N PRO A 106 15.18 -7.96 6.66
CA PRO A 106 14.52 -7.57 7.90
C PRO A 106 13.24 -8.39 8.07
N ALA A 107 13.14 -9.10 9.19
CA ALA A 107 11.99 -9.94 9.49
C ALA A 107 10.68 -9.17 9.38
N VAL A 108 9.69 -9.77 8.75
CA VAL A 108 8.33 -9.21 8.71
C VAL A 108 7.82 -9.12 10.15
N ARG A 109 7.46 -7.92 10.59
CA ARG A 109 6.94 -7.71 11.93
C ARG A 109 5.42 -7.76 11.94
N VAL A 110 4.88 -8.48 12.91
CA VAL A 110 3.46 -8.36 13.26
C VAL A 110 3.35 -7.22 14.26
N PRO A 111 2.65 -6.13 13.92
CA PRO A 111 2.51 -5.03 14.85
C PRO A 111 1.72 -5.45 16.09
N SER A 112 2.13 -4.99 17.27
CA SER A 112 1.36 -5.22 18.50
C SER A 112 0.00 -4.53 18.44
N ALA A 113 -0.98 -5.02 19.20
CA ALA A 113 -2.31 -4.41 19.27
C ALA A 113 -2.26 -2.93 19.66
N ALA A 114 -1.35 -2.54 20.58
CA ALA A 114 -1.13 -1.15 20.96
C ALA A 114 -0.63 -0.29 19.79
N TRP A 115 0.20 -0.85 18.93
CA TRP A 115 0.71 -0.18 17.73
C TRP A 115 -0.38 0.03 16.68
N VAL A 116 -1.24 -0.98 16.49
CA VAL A 116 -2.41 -0.91 15.59
C VAL A 116 -3.42 0.12 16.08
N ALA A 117 -3.67 0.19 17.38
CA ALA A 117 -4.54 1.20 17.98
C ALA A 117 -3.98 2.62 17.82
N GLY A 118 -2.65 2.80 17.97
CA GLY A 118 -1.98 4.08 17.70
C GLY A 118 -2.03 4.49 16.23
N LEU A 119 -1.95 3.53 15.31
CA LEU A 119 -2.11 3.76 13.87
C LEU A 119 -3.54 4.16 13.49
N SER A 120 -4.57 3.65 14.17
CA SER A 120 -5.94 4.09 13.94
C SER A 120 -6.08 5.60 14.18
N ALA A 121 -5.42 6.13 15.21
CA ALA A 121 -5.40 7.57 15.49
C ALA A 121 -4.55 8.36 14.49
N LEU A 122 -3.50 7.74 13.93
CA LEU A 122 -2.63 8.36 12.93
C LEU A 122 -3.22 8.28 11.51
N LEU A 123 -3.87 7.16 11.18
CA LEU A 123 -4.56 6.96 9.90
C LEU A 123 -5.78 7.87 9.76
N CYS A 124 -6.49 8.18 10.86
CA CYS A 124 -7.50 9.24 10.85
C CYS A 124 -6.91 10.64 10.51
N ARG A 125 -5.59 10.83 10.65
CA ARG A 125 -4.90 12.05 10.20
C ARG A 125 -4.27 11.93 8.81
N VAL A 126 -4.09 10.73 8.31
CA VAL A 126 -3.46 10.42 7.00
C VAL A 126 -4.49 9.96 5.96
N GLU A 127 -5.79 9.91 6.31
CA GLU A 127 -6.87 9.66 5.34
C GLU A 127 -7.00 10.70 4.21
N LEU A 128 -6.15 11.71 4.23
CA LEU A 128 -6.10 12.74 3.19
C LEU A 128 -5.07 12.41 2.08
N GLY A 129 -5.11 11.24 1.47
CA GLY A 129 -4.25 11.10 0.30
C GLY A 129 -4.09 9.75 -0.36
N PHE A 130 -4.48 8.67 0.26
CA PHE A 130 -4.43 7.35 -0.37
C PHE A 130 -5.83 6.78 -0.52
N GLY A 131 -6.42 7.01 -1.68
CA GLY A 131 -7.65 6.33 -2.06
C GLY A 131 -7.49 4.82 -1.90
N TRP A 132 -8.22 4.24 -0.98
CA TRP A 132 -8.42 2.82 -0.84
C TRP A 132 -8.99 2.27 -2.14
N TRP A 133 -8.17 1.65 -2.94
CA TRP A 133 -8.65 0.80 -4.02
C TRP A 133 -8.61 -0.66 -3.57
N CYS A 134 -9.51 -1.04 -2.69
CA CYS A 134 -9.95 -2.41 -2.57
C CYS A 134 -10.89 -2.68 -3.74
N GLY A 135 -10.40 -3.38 -4.75
CA GLY A 135 -11.21 -3.89 -5.85
C GLY A 135 -12.20 -4.94 -5.37
N GLY A 136 -13.27 -4.51 -4.75
CA GLY A 136 -14.48 -5.28 -4.50
C GLY A 136 -15.39 -5.18 -5.72
N GLY A 137 -15.13 -6.00 -6.73
CA GLY A 137 -16.08 -6.22 -7.82
C GLY A 137 -17.33 -6.89 -7.28
N ARG A 138 -18.34 -6.14 -6.88
CA ARG A 138 -19.71 -6.63 -6.89
C ARG A 138 -20.21 -6.55 -8.34
N ARG A 139 -20.34 -7.71 -8.96
CA ARG A 139 -21.22 -7.85 -10.12
C ARG A 139 -22.67 -7.85 -9.59
N ALA A 140 -23.45 -6.91 -10.05
CA ALA A 140 -24.89 -7.08 -10.08
C ALA A 140 -25.25 -7.91 -11.31
#